data_4ff876bed460615007b85f33c7114d45
#
_entry.id   4ff876bed460615007b85f33c7114d45
#
_cell.length_a   1.000
_cell.length_b   1.000
_cell.length_c   1.000
_cell.angle_alpha   90.00
_cell.angle_beta   90.00
_cell.angle_gamma   90.00
#
_symmetry.space_group_name_H-M   'P 1'
#
loop_
_entity.id
_entity.type
_entity.pdbx_description
1 polymer ?
#
loop_
_entity_poly.entity_id
_entity_poly.type
_entity_poly.pdbx_seq_one_letter_code
_entity_poly.pdbx_strand_id
1 'polypeptide(L)'
;MRIDLHVSCLTSQYHPRIVLSAMTQIHANCVALGSYAILLRGPSGSGKSNLSLRLVRAGGRLVFDDRTDILARDGKLIASAPIQIARLCEVRGIGIVRGLAHQAAGDVRVLFDLVADPVEVERMPEPRFETFYGISIPSWKIWPFDMAVDAKIEVALSLATGEMQLET
;
A
#
# COMPACT_ATOMS: atom_id res chain seq x y z
N MET A 1 -30.48 64.56 8.40
CA MET A 1 -31.12 63.24 8.42
C MET A 1 -30.06 62.21 7.95
N ARG A 2 -29.33 61.60 8.94
CA ARG A 2 -28.27 60.63 8.70
C ARG A 2 -28.90 59.26 8.83
N ILE A 3 -28.70 58.42 7.84
CA ILE A 3 -29.12 57.02 7.84
C ILE A 3 -27.86 56.19 8.05
N ASP A 4 -27.69 55.63 9.25
CA ASP A 4 -26.63 54.70 9.57
C ASP A 4 -27.04 53.31 9.09
N LEU A 5 -26.34 52.81 8.07
CA LEU A 5 -26.44 51.43 7.59
C LEU A 5 -25.43 50.55 8.34
N HIS A 6 -25.90 49.87 9.37
CA HIS A 6 -25.15 48.78 10.01
C HIS A 6 -25.11 47.59 9.06
N VAL A 7 -24.01 47.39 8.39
CA VAL A 7 -23.70 46.12 7.69
C VAL A 7 -23.02 45.19 8.70
N SER A 8 -23.78 44.25 9.25
CA SER A 8 -23.25 43.16 10.02
C SER A 8 -22.53 42.17 9.09
N CYS A 9 -21.20 42.24 9.04
CA CYS A 9 -20.37 41.29 8.34
C CYS A 9 -20.25 40.00 9.20
N LEU A 10 -21.09 39.02 8.88
CA LEU A 10 -20.92 37.66 9.40
C LEU A 10 -19.76 36.98 8.61
N THR A 11 -18.55 37.22 9.08
CA THR A 11 -17.40 36.42 8.64
C THR A 11 -17.50 35.04 9.29
N SER A 12 -18.14 34.12 8.58
CA SER A 12 -17.99 32.69 8.87
C SER A 12 -16.53 32.31 8.67
N GLN A 13 -15.81 32.20 9.77
CA GLN A 13 -14.43 31.69 9.78
C GLN A 13 -14.47 30.19 9.45
N TYR A 14 -14.45 29.86 8.17
CA TYR A 14 -14.14 28.54 7.72
C TYR A 14 -12.62 28.34 7.89
N HIS A 15 -12.23 27.87 9.06
CA HIS A 15 -10.87 27.35 9.26
C HIS A 15 -10.87 25.94 8.67
N PRO A 16 -10.19 25.71 7.53
CA PRO A 16 -9.91 24.36 7.16
C PRO A 16 -9.03 23.75 8.27
N ARG A 17 -9.58 22.85 9.07
CA ARG A 17 -8.77 21.99 9.92
C ARG A 17 -7.83 21.27 8.98
N ILE A 18 -6.59 21.72 8.93
CA ILE A 18 -5.48 20.91 8.42
C ILE A 18 -5.37 19.77 9.43
N VAL A 19 -6.09 18.69 9.16
CA VAL A 19 -5.83 17.42 9.81
C VAL A 19 -4.45 17.05 9.31
N LEU A 20 -3.41 17.33 10.08
CA LEU A 20 -2.10 16.71 9.92
C LEU A 20 -2.37 15.21 10.04
N SER A 21 -2.59 14.57 8.91
CA SER A 21 -2.76 13.14 8.82
C SER A 21 -1.47 12.54 9.38
N ALA A 22 -1.55 11.89 10.53
CA ALA A 22 -0.41 11.21 11.09
C ALA A 22 0.11 10.26 10.00
N MET A 23 1.37 10.41 9.65
CA MET A 23 2.04 9.53 8.69
C MET A 23 2.81 8.51 9.49
N THR A 24 2.58 7.24 9.22
CA THR A 24 3.31 6.13 9.85
C THR A 24 4.18 5.46 8.81
N GLN A 25 5.43 5.24 9.16
CA GLN A 25 6.33 4.43 8.35
C GLN A 25 6.26 2.97 8.78
N ILE A 26 6.05 2.09 7.84
CA ILE A 26 6.04 0.64 8.06
C ILE A 26 7.17 -0.04 7.29
N HIS A 27 7.73 -1.11 7.86
CA HIS A 27 8.73 -1.94 7.20
C HIS A 27 8.05 -2.91 6.24
N ALA A 28 7.72 -2.43 5.08
CA ALA A 28 7.06 -3.16 4.00
C ALA A 28 7.44 -2.57 2.64
N ASN A 29 7.49 -3.42 1.63
CA ASN A 29 7.54 -2.97 0.24
C ASN A 29 6.12 -2.64 -0.21
N CYS A 30 6.01 -1.69 -1.12
CA CYS A 30 4.74 -1.34 -1.75
C CYS A 30 4.87 -1.42 -3.27
N VAL A 31 3.95 -2.16 -3.89
CA VAL A 31 3.85 -2.31 -5.35
C VAL A 31 2.45 -1.94 -5.80
N ALA A 32 2.36 -1.08 -6.80
CA ALA A 32 1.10 -0.75 -7.45
C ALA A 32 0.83 -1.74 -8.59
N LEU A 33 -0.38 -2.28 -8.62
CA LEU A 33 -0.92 -3.19 -9.63
C LEU A 33 -2.20 -2.55 -10.19
N GLY A 34 -2.13 -2.04 -11.40
CA GLY A 34 -3.22 -1.25 -11.98
C GLY A 34 -3.51 0.02 -11.17
N SER A 35 -4.75 0.16 -10.71
CA SER A 35 -5.23 1.32 -9.94
C SER A 35 -4.97 1.22 -8.44
N TYR A 36 -4.56 0.08 -7.94
CA TYR A 36 -4.42 -0.21 -6.52
C TYR A 36 -3.00 -0.59 -6.16
N ALA A 37 -2.70 -0.64 -4.87
CA ALA A 37 -1.41 -1.05 -4.36
C ALA A 37 -1.55 -2.16 -3.31
N ILE A 38 -0.49 -2.93 -3.17
CA ILE A 38 -0.34 -3.97 -2.15
C ILE A 38 0.87 -3.67 -1.28
N LEU A 39 0.82 -4.13 -0.04
CA LEU A 39 1.94 -4.14 0.88
C LEU A 39 2.51 -5.55 1.02
N LEU A 40 3.82 -5.65 0.99
CA LEU A 40 4.56 -6.89 1.24
C LEU A 40 5.37 -6.72 2.52
N ARG A 41 4.92 -7.32 3.62
CA ARG A 41 5.55 -7.25 4.94
C ARG A 41 6.26 -8.58 5.23
N GLY A 42 7.34 -8.51 5.98
CA GLY A 42 8.08 -9.69 6.42
C GLY A 42 9.49 -9.32 6.87
N PRO A 43 10.20 -10.22 7.53
CA PRO A 43 11.57 -9.97 8.00
C PRO A 43 12.54 -9.69 6.85
N SER A 44 13.72 -9.17 7.19
CA SER A 44 14.80 -9.03 6.21
C SER A 44 15.14 -10.43 5.65
N GLY A 45 15.33 -10.50 4.34
CA GLY A 45 15.60 -11.78 3.66
C GLY A 45 14.35 -12.62 3.33
N SER A 46 13.15 -12.22 3.73
CA SER A 46 11.91 -12.97 3.43
C SER A 46 11.51 -13.00 1.95
N GLY A 47 12.22 -12.32 1.06
CA GLY A 47 11.91 -12.32 -0.39
C GLY A 47 11.09 -11.11 -0.87
N LYS A 48 10.81 -10.10 -0.02
CA LYS A 48 10.04 -8.90 -0.38
C LYS A 48 10.52 -8.27 -1.70
N SER A 49 11.80 -7.91 -1.77
CA SER A 49 12.36 -7.22 -2.95
C SER A 49 12.36 -8.10 -4.20
N ASN A 50 12.61 -9.42 -4.07
CA ASN A 50 12.51 -10.34 -5.18
C ASN A 50 11.08 -10.43 -5.72
N LEU A 51 10.09 -10.55 -4.83
CA LEU A 51 8.67 -10.58 -5.22
C LEU A 51 8.24 -9.24 -5.82
N SER A 52 8.64 -8.11 -5.23
CA SER A 52 8.40 -6.77 -5.79
C SER A 52 8.96 -6.64 -7.20
N LEU A 53 10.20 -7.12 -7.44
CA LEU A 53 10.83 -7.10 -8.76
C LEU A 53 10.05 -7.94 -9.78
N ARG A 54 9.59 -9.14 -9.39
CA ARG A 54 8.77 -10.01 -10.26
C ARG A 54 7.47 -9.28 -10.65
N LEU A 55 6.75 -8.73 -9.69
CA LEU A 55 5.50 -8.00 -9.93
C LEU A 55 5.71 -6.77 -10.82
N VAL A 56 6.80 -6.02 -10.62
CA VAL A 56 7.16 -4.88 -11.49
C VAL A 56 7.47 -5.34 -12.90
N ARG A 57 8.17 -6.46 -13.08
CA ARG A 57 8.44 -7.04 -14.41
C ARG A 57 7.19 -7.60 -15.09
N ALA A 58 6.19 -7.99 -14.32
CA ALA A 58 4.87 -8.42 -14.80
C ALA A 58 3.92 -7.25 -15.14
N GLY A 59 4.37 -5.99 -15.00
CA GLY A 59 3.56 -4.81 -15.37
C GLY A 59 3.16 -3.91 -14.20
N GLY A 60 3.50 -4.31 -12.97
CA GLY A 60 3.33 -3.47 -11.78
C GLY A 60 4.30 -2.29 -11.75
N ARG A 61 4.17 -1.44 -10.75
CA ARG A 61 5.05 -0.28 -10.50
C ARG A 61 5.49 -0.26 -9.05
N LEU A 62 6.77 -0.10 -8.81
CA LEU A 62 7.30 0.03 -7.46
C LEU A 62 6.86 1.38 -6.88
N VAL A 63 6.22 1.36 -5.72
CA VAL A 63 5.97 2.57 -4.94
C VAL A 63 7.15 2.81 -4.02
N PHE A 64 7.52 1.80 -3.21
CA PHE A 64 8.71 1.85 -2.37
C PHE A 64 9.24 0.46 -2.01
N ASP A 65 10.55 0.38 -1.72
CA ASP A 65 11.25 -0.82 -1.26
C ASP A 65 11.76 -0.58 0.17
N ASP A 66 11.47 -1.52 1.09
CA ASP A 66 11.89 -1.59 2.49
C ASP A 66 11.08 -0.76 3.50
N ARG A 67 10.76 0.52 3.26
CA ARG A 67 10.06 1.38 4.22
C ARG A 67 9.01 2.24 3.55
N THR A 68 7.76 1.88 3.71
CA THR A 68 6.63 2.56 3.09
C THR A 68 5.99 3.53 4.08
N ASP A 69 5.82 4.78 3.66
CA ASP A 69 5.02 5.75 4.38
C ASP A 69 3.56 5.55 4.04
N ILE A 70 2.73 5.39 5.07
CA ILE A 70 1.28 5.23 4.91
C ILE A 70 0.51 6.34 5.64
N LEU A 71 -0.57 6.76 5.05
CA LEU A 71 -1.50 7.74 5.61
C LEU A 71 -2.94 7.45 5.20
N ALA A 72 -3.89 7.89 6.01
CA ALA A 72 -5.30 7.88 5.64
C ALA A 72 -5.66 9.17 4.92
N ARG A 73 -6.29 9.06 3.76
CA ARG A 73 -6.80 10.20 2.98
C ARG A 73 -8.10 9.82 2.29
N ASP A 74 -9.15 10.59 2.52
CA ASP A 74 -10.48 10.42 1.88
C ASP A 74 -11.03 8.99 2.02
N GLY A 75 -10.87 8.39 3.22
CA GLY A 75 -11.30 7.02 3.52
C GLY A 75 -10.46 5.92 2.86
N LYS A 76 -9.31 6.27 2.27
CA LYS A 76 -8.38 5.36 1.61
C LYS A 76 -7.06 5.30 2.36
N LEU A 77 -6.40 4.14 2.30
CA LEU A 77 -5.05 3.97 2.79
C LEU A 77 -4.06 4.23 1.66
N ILE A 78 -3.34 5.33 1.74
CA ILE A 78 -2.38 5.74 0.72
C ILE A 78 -0.98 5.40 1.18
N ALA A 79 -0.27 4.63 0.37
CA ALA A 79 1.17 4.42 0.49
C ALA A 79 1.92 5.39 -0.41
N SER A 80 3.02 5.94 0.08
CA SER A 80 3.89 6.83 -0.68
C SER A 80 5.36 6.59 -0.39
N ALA A 81 6.20 7.02 -1.31
CA ALA A 81 7.64 7.01 -1.15
C ALA A 81 8.13 8.36 -0.61
N PRO A 82 9.11 8.39 0.33
CA PRO A 82 9.83 9.60 0.62
C PRO A 82 10.50 10.15 -0.67
N ILE A 83 10.33 11.43 -0.93
CA ILE A 83 10.63 12.10 -2.22
C ILE A 83 12.07 11.87 -2.73
N GLN A 84 13.02 11.58 -1.85
CA GLN A 84 14.46 11.57 -2.18
C GLN A 84 15.02 10.22 -2.66
N ILE A 85 14.34 9.09 -2.46
CA ILE A 85 14.92 7.74 -2.70
C ILE A 85 14.12 6.94 -3.74
N ALA A 86 13.04 7.46 -4.23
CA ALA A 86 11.96 6.77 -4.97
C ALA A 86 12.34 6.11 -6.31
N ARG A 87 13.61 6.11 -6.76
CA ARG A 87 13.99 5.62 -8.10
C ARG A 87 15.16 4.62 -8.12
N LEU A 88 15.64 4.23 -6.96
CA LEU A 88 16.72 3.26 -6.84
C LEU A 88 16.16 1.98 -6.22
N CYS A 89 16.55 0.84 -6.72
CA CYS A 89 16.22 -0.46 -6.18
C CYS A 89 17.48 -1.32 -6.11
N GLU A 90 17.75 -1.92 -4.96
CA GLU A 90 18.80 -2.91 -4.84
C GLU A 90 18.31 -4.24 -5.41
N VAL A 91 18.96 -4.71 -6.44
CA VAL A 91 18.73 -6.06 -6.99
C VAL A 91 19.91 -6.93 -6.57
N ARG A 92 19.66 -7.80 -5.60
CA ARG A 92 20.69 -8.68 -5.04
C ARG A 92 21.36 -9.51 -6.12
N GLY A 93 22.67 -9.53 -6.15
CA GLY A 93 23.48 -10.22 -7.16
C GLY A 93 23.69 -9.42 -8.47
N ILE A 94 23.03 -8.26 -8.61
CA ILE A 94 23.21 -7.37 -9.77
C ILE A 94 23.77 -6.01 -9.33
N GLY A 95 23.16 -5.40 -8.30
CA GLY A 95 23.58 -4.08 -7.80
C GLY A 95 22.39 -3.11 -7.67
N ILE A 96 22.69 -1.82 -7.54
CA ILE A 96 21.69 -0.77 -7.45
C ILE A 96 21.28 -0.36 -8.87
N VAL A 97 20.01 -0.58 -9.20
CA VAL A 97 19.45 -0.27 -10.50
C VAL A 97 18.54 0.97 -10.45
N ARG A 98 18.51 1.71 -11.52
CA ARG A 98 17.61 2.83 -11.78
C ARG A 98 16.75 2.52 -13.02
N GLY A 99 15.52 3.03 -13.03
CA GLY A 99 14.67 2.92 -14.22
C GLY A 99 13.65 1.77 -14.16
N LEU A 100 13.48 1.13 -12.99
CA LEU A 100 12.31 0.28 -12.78
C LEU A 100 11.04 1.12 -12.89
N ALA A 101 9.96 0.52 -13.39
CA ALA A 101 8.66 1.14 -13.44
C ALA A 101 8.25 1.55 -12.01
N HIS A 102 7.94 2.83 -11.83
CA HIS A 102 7.75 3.44 -10.53
C HIS A 102 6.47 4.28 -10.49
N GLN A 103 5.86 4.37 -9.31
CA GLN A 103 4.70 5.21 -9.03
C GLN A 103 4.90 5.92 -7.67
N ALA A 104 4.55 7.22 -7.61
CA ALA A 104 4.81 8.04 -6.43
C ALA A 104 3.95 7.67 -5.21
N ALA A 105 2.73 7.19 -5.44
CA ALA A 105 1.80 6.78 -4.38
C ALA A 105 0.82 5.73 -4.90
N GLY A 106 0.19 4.96 -4.01
CA GLY A 106 -0.81 3.96 -4.35
C GLY A 106 -1.90 3.81 -3.29
N ASP A 107 -3.12 3.52 -3.72
CA ASP A 107 -4.28 3.17 -2.87
C ASP A 107 -4.14 1.70 -2.43
N VAL A 108 -3.75 1.50 -1.18
CA VAL A 108 -3.46 0.17 -0.63
C VAL A 108 -4.76 -0.58 -0.34
N ARG A 109 -4.89 -1.78 -0.88
CA ARG A 109 -6.07 -2.64 -0.70
C ARG A 109 -5.78 -3.95 0.01
N VAL A 110 -4.55 -4.41 -0.01
CA VAL A 110 -4.15 -5.72 0.53
C VAL A 110 -2.80 -5.63 1.20
N LEU A 111 -2.64 -6.38 2.28
CA LEU A 111 -1.35 -6.64 2.91
C LEU A 111 -1.02 -8.12 2.82
N PHE A 112 0.21 -8.44 2.46
CA PHE A 112 0.75 -9.79 2.50
C PHE A 112 1.86 -9.90 3.52
N ASP A 113 1.73 -10.87 4.44
CA ASP A 113 2.80 -11.28 5.33
C ASP A 113 3.58 -12.41 4.67
N LEU A 114 4.82 -12.13 4.31
CA LEU A 114 5.71 -13.11 3.71
C LEU A 114 6.28 -14.04 4.77
N VAL A 115 6.03 -15.33 4.60
CA VAL A 115 6.53 -16.39 5.47
C VAL A 115 7.76 -17.07 4.86
N ALA A 116 8.61 -17.62 5.73
CA ALA A 116 9.84 -18.30 5.32
C ALA A 116 9.58 -19.74 4.89
N ASP A 117 8.59 -20.40 5.51
CA ASP A 117 8.24 -21.80 5.27
C ASP A 117 6.83 -21.89 4.65
N PRO A 118 6.66 -22.62 3.53
CA PRO A 118 5.36 -22.84 2.91
C PRO A 118 4.34 -23.52 3.82
N VAL A 119 4.78 -24.26 4.85
CA VAL A 119 3.88 -24.92 5.82
C VAL A 119 3.07 -23.89 6.64
N GLU A 120 3.56 -22.65 6.76
CA GLU A 120 2.86 -21.56 7.46
C GLU A 120 1.67 -21.01 6.67
N VAL A 121 1.55 -21.36 5.38
CA VAL A 121 0.44 -20.93 4.52
C VAL A 121 -0.69 -21.94 4.66
N GLU A 122 -1.75 -21.51 5.33
CA GLU A 122 -2.95 -22.32 5.52
C GLU A 122 -3.65 -22.55 4.17
N ARG A 123 -4.21 -23.76 3.97
CA ARG A 123 -4.92 -24.13 2.74
C ARG A 123 -6.20 -23.29 2.55
N MET A 124 -6.94 -23.06 3.62
CA MET A 124 -8.17 -22.28 3.67
C MET A 124 -8.13 -21.38 4.92
N PRO A 125 -7.45 -20.24 4.84
CA PRO A 125 -7.28 -19.38 6.00
C PRO A 125 -8.58 -18.66 6.35
N GLU A 126 -8.81 -18.46 7.64
CA GLU A 126 -9.82 -17.53 8.12
C GLU A 126 -9.51 -16.09 7.65
N PRO A 127 -10.52 -15.28 7.33
CA PRO A 127 -10.32 -13.89 6.92
C PRO A 127 -9.59 -13.10 8.01
N ARG A 128 -8.49 -12.46 7.63
CA ARG A 128 -7.69 -11.61 8.51
C ARG A 128 -7.68 -10.19 7.96
N PHE A 129 -7.63 -9.23 8.87
CA PHE A 129 -7.59 -7.81 8.51
C PHE A 129 -6.52 -7.10 9.32
N GLU A 130 -5.86 -6.16 8.69
CA GLU A 130 -4.96 -5.21 9.34
C GLU A 130 -5.60 -3.82 9.32
N THR A 131 -5.52 -3.09 10.42
CA THR A 131 -6.18 -1.78 10.54
C THR A 131 -5.16 -0.68 10.71
N PHE A 132 -5.21 0.30 9.81
CA PHE A 132 -4.40 1.51 9.85
C PHE A 132 -5.33 2.72 9.84
N TYR A 133 -5.23 3.59 10.83
CA TYR A 133 -6.06 4.81 10.93
C TYR A 133 -7.57 4.56 10.83
N GLY A 134 -8.05 3.43 11.36
CA GLY A 134 -9.47 3.04 11.26
C GLY A 134 -9.89 2.46 9.91
N ILE A 135 -8.97 2.32 8.97
CA ILE A 135 -9.20 1.66 7.67
C ILE A 135 -8.67 0.23 7.77
N SER A 136 -9.57 -0.75 7.62
CA SER A 136 -9.23 -2.18 7.64
C SER A 136 -9.03 -2.68 6.21
N ILE A 137 -7.89 -3.31 5.96
CA ILE A 137 -7.58 -3.98 4.70
C ILE A 137 -7.38 -5.46 4.96
N PRO A 138 -7.78 -6.36 4.05
CA PRO A 138 -7.55 -7.79 4.19
C PRO A 138 -6.06 -8.10 4.15
N SER A 139 -5.68 -9.16 4.87
CA SER A 139 -4.30 -9.63 4.92
C SER A 139 -4.22 -11.15 4.77
N TRP A 140 -3.18 -11.61 4.08
CA TRP A 140 -2.87 -13.02 3.88
C TRP A 140 -1.41 -13.32 4.15
N LYS A 141 -1.14 -14.54 4.63
CA LYS A 141 0.20 -15.11 4.61
C LYS A 141 0.48 -15.71 3.24
N ILE A 142 1.65 -15.43 2.68
CA ILE A 142 2.10 -16.01 1.42
C ILE A 142 3.55 -16.45 1.50
N TRP A 143 3.88 -17.52 0.80
CA TRP A 143 5.25 -17.93 0.58
C TRP A 143 5.76 -17.33 -0.74
N PRO A 144 6.76 -16.44 -0.73
CA PRO A 144 7.15 -15.66 -1.90
C PRO A 144 7.81 -16.47 -3.03
N PHE A 145 8.22 -17.71 -2.73
CA PHE A 145 8.86 -18.60 -3.69
C PHE A 145 7.89 -19.62 -4.32
N ASP A 146 6.59 -19.50 -4.02
CA ASP A 146 5.54 -20.25 -4.71
C ASP A 146 5.52 -19.83 -6.20
N MET A 147 5.45 -20.81 -7.09
CA MET A 147 5.40 -20.56 -8.54
C MET A 147 4.15 -19.77 -8.97
N ALA A 148 3.05 -19.93 -8.22
CA ALA A 148 1.79 -19.26 -8.47
C ALA A 148 1.57 -18.01 -7.61
N VAL A 149 2.58 -17.51 -6.88
CA VAL A 149 2.40 -16.40 -5.93
C VAL A 149 1.88 -15.13 -6.59
N ASP A 150 2.31 -14.84 -7.82
CA ASP A 150 1.87 -13.66 -8.56
C ASP A 150 0.36 -13.73 -8.85
N ALA A 151 -0.12 -14.88 -9.34
CA ALA A 151 -1.55 -15.12 -9.57
C ALA A 151 -2.37 -15.10 -8.27
N LYS A 152 -1.85 -15.64 -7.18
CA LYS A 152 -2.50 -15.56 -5.86
C LYS A 152 -2.65 -14.12 -5.38
N ILE A 153 -1.65 -13.27 -5.62
CA ILE A 153 -1.70 -11.84 -5.30
C ILE A 153 -2.79 -11.14 -6.11
N GLU A 154 -2.90 -11.41 -7.40
CA GLU A 154 -3.93 -10.84 -8.27
C GLU A 154 -5.34 -11.26 -7.81
N VAL A 155 -5.54 -12.55 -7.49
CA VAL A 155 -6.81 -13.05 -6.94
C VAL A 155 -7.16 -12.36 -5.62
N ALA A 156 -6.22 -12.25 -4.69
CA ALA A 156 -6.44 -11.57 -3.41
C ALA A 156 -6.77 -10.08 -3.58
N LEU A 157 -6.15 -9.41 -4.56
CA LEU A 157 -6.46 -8.03 -4.90
C LEU A 157 -7.87 -7.91 -5.48
N SER A 158 -8.27 -8.82 -6.38
CA SER A 158 -9.62 -8.87 -6.95
C SER A 158 -10.70 -9.14 -5.88
N LEU A 159 -10.40 -9.98 -4.88
CA LEU A 159 -11.26 -10.16 -3.70
C LEU A 159 -11.38 -8.88 -2.89
N ALA A 160 -10.26 -8.20 -2.62
CA ALA A 160 -10.24 -6.96 -1.84
C ALA A 160 -10.92 -5.77 -2.53
N THR A 161 -11.02 -5.80 -3.85
CA THR A 161 -11.68 -4.76 -4.67
C THR A 161 -13.12 -5.10 -5.03
N GLY A 162 -13.59 -6.31 -4.69
CA GLY A 162 -14.95 -6.77 -4.96
C GLY A 162 -15.18 -7.28 -6.40
N GLU A 163 -14.10 -7.46 -7.18
CA GLU A 163 -14.17 -8.07 -8.51
C GLU A 163 -14.39 -9.58 -8.44
N MET A 164 -13.98 -10.20 -7.32
CA MET A 164 -14.20 -11.61 -6.99
C MET A 164 -14.80 -11.73 -5.60
N GLN A 165 -15.40 -12.90 -5.28
CA GLN A 165 -15.96 -13.21 -4.00
C GLN A 165 -15.47 -14.57 -3.50
N LEU A 166 -15.27 -14.70 -2.18
CA LEU A 166 -15.03 -15.99 -1.56
C LEU A 166 -16.37 -16.70 -1.37
N GLU A 167 -16.46 -17.94 -1.80
CA GLU A 167 -17.55 -18.84 -1.41
C GLU A 167 -17.26 -19.41 -0.03
N THR A 168 -18.19 -19.26 0.89
CA THR A 168 -18.11 -19.71 2.29
C THR A 168 -18.90 -20.99 2.51
#